data_9db6a05d4c7a45b86634acbe7be1dc25
#
_entry.id   9db6a05d4c7a45b86634acbe7be1dc25
#
_cell.length_a   1.000
_cell.length_b   1.000
_cell.length_c   1.000
_cell.angle_alpha   90.00
_cell.angle_beta   90.00
_cell.angle_gamma   90.00
#
_symmetry.space_group_name_H-M   'P 1'
#
loop_
_entity.id
_entity.type
_entity.pdbx_description
1 polymer ?
#
loop_
_entity_poly.entity_id
_entity_poly.type
_entity_poly.pdbx_seq_one_letter_code
_entity_poly.pdbx_strand_id
1 'polypeptide(L)'
;MKLLDIVNEIIELAETDNFLGRTDVSLSFFYGEGNPIYFVNENNIIKYDDAISRAFNSDKEIEKTYTLKKYHDLLQEHFRECFSKKCSAKNEDVSSFVENLKAESIKTFSVFRDIHGIVLNSPKIPLLLGGYTIYEFASQKEFVESIFDSKTDSFPPIWCNDNPEYLIEWKAEARHFEKAIEIADEHFERFELILRYVIGSATNHFEVGVLNYQGWRQRKAYILSVEEVSNSSTTHGPREPIRLDEPYLVNEDTGYHTVWGFTTKTNLNKFQKRIMLAVEWIGQSMADPSPPSAFIKAAIALEIIFTHSENAIITPSIMNQISESIALILGSSVDERLKIESQVKKLYSLRSKIVHSGNKDISQGDYKTLLEIARSVIKKILTSDKLNSVDSVEDLYTILKKIKYSGDAISQSAGL
;
A
#
# COMPACT_ATOMS: atom_id res chain seq x y z
N MET A 1 -14.69 20.07 -17.55
CA MET A 1 -15.61 19.47 -18.54
C MET A 1 -16.75 18.85 -17.77
N LYS A 2 -18.00 18.99 -18.23
CA LYS A 2 -19.15 18.40 -17.55
C LYS A 2 -19.16 16.88 -17.80
N LEU A 3 -19.70 16.09 -16.89
CA LEU A 3 -19.78 14.63 -17.05
C LEU A 3 -20.49 14.22 -18.35
N LEU A 4 -21.54 14.97 -18.74
CA LEU A 4 -22.24 14.77 -20.02
C LEU A 4 -21.30 14.83 -21.23
N ASP A 5 -20.39 15.81 -21.25
CA ASP A 5 -19.44 15.98 -22.36
C ASP A 5 -18.49 14.77 -22.43
N ILE A 6 -18.06 14.27 -21.27
CA ILE A 6 -17.16 13.09 -21.20
C ILE A 6 -17.90 11.82 -21.64
N VAL A 7 -19.15 11.62 -21.22
CA VAL A 7 -19.97 10.46 -21.63
C VAL A 7 -20.20 10.47 -23.16
N ASN A 8 -20.47 11.64 -23.72
CA ASN A 8 -20.64 11.75 -25.18
C ASN A 8 -19.33 11.50 -25.95
N GLU A 9 -18.19 11.95 -25.40
CA GLU A 9 -16.85 11.62 -25.94
C GLU A 9 -16.61 10.09 -25.93
N ILE A 10 -16.98 9.41 -24.86
CA ILE A 10 -16.87 7.95 -24.72
C ILE A 10 -17.72 7.25 -25.81
N ILE A 11 -18.98 7.68 -26.00
CA ILE A 11 -19.88 7.09 -26.99
C ILE A 11 -19.37 7.33 -28.44
N GLU A 12 -18.80 8.50 -28.68
CA GLU A 12 -18.27 8.86 -30.02
C GLU A 12 -17.02 8.05 -30.38
N LEU A 13 -16.13 7.80 -29.42
CA LEU A 13 -14.87 7.09 -29.63
C LEU A 13 -15.06 5.59 -29.89
N ALA A 14 -16.11 4.98 -29.37
CA ALA A 14 -16.38 3.55 -29.50
C ALA A 14 -17.07 3.19 -30.79
N GLU A 15 -16.63 2.13 -31.49
CA GLU A 15 -17.32 1.55 -32.65
C GLU A 15 -18.19 0.36 -32.23
N THR A 16 -19.37 0.21 -32.82
CA THR A 16 -20.36 -0.82 -32.42
C THR A 16 -20.94 -1.61 -33.60
N ASP A 17 -20.43 -1.41 -34.80
CA ASP A 17 -20.84 -2.17 -35.97
C ASP A 17 -20.41 -3.65 -35.90
N ASN A 18 -20.92 -4.47 -36.83
CA ASN A 18 -20.50 -5.84 -36.91
C ASN A 18 -19.03 -5.95 -37.39
N PHE A 19 -18.14 -6.31 -36.48
CA PHE A 19 -16.70 -6.41 -36.72
C PHE A 19 -16.25 -7.81 -37.18
N LEU A 20 -17.14 -8.79 -37.22
CA LEU A 20 -16.83 -10.16 -37.64
C LEU A 20 -16.20 -10.18 -39.05
N GLY A 21 -14.95 -10.63 -39.12
CA GLY A 21 -14.17 -10.66 -40.35
C GLY A 21 -13.32 -9.41 -40.63
N ARG A 22 -13.33 -8.37 -39.78
CA ARG A 22 -12.43 -7.24 -39.91
C ARG A 22 -11.03 -7.60 -39.35
N THR A 23 -10.00 -7.18 -40.07
CA THR A 23 -8.59 -7.40 -39.69
C THR A 23 -7.93 -6.14 -39.10
N ASP A 24 -8.67 -5.02 -39.10
CA ASP A 24 -8.23 -3.69 -38.70
C ASP A 24 -8.63 -3.33 -37.25
N VAL A 25 -9.18 -4.28 -36.49
CA VAL A 25 -9.61 -4.07 -35.11
C VAL A 25 -8.42 -4.21 -34.16
N SER A 26 -8.09 -3.15 -33.43
CA SER A 26 -6.99 -3.14 -32.46
C SER A 26 -7.40 -3.76 -31.12
N LEU A 27 -8.65 -3.55 -30.69
CA LEU A 27 -9.19 -4.08 -29.44
C LEU A 27 -10.71 -4.17 -29.51
N SER A 28 -11.29 -5.19 -28.90
CA SER A 28 -12.74 -5.35 -28.79
C SER A 28 -13.14 -5.80 -27.37
N PHE A 29 -14.28 -5.29 -26.90
CA PHE A 29 -14.91 -5.70 -25.66
C PHE A 29 -16.30 -6.28 -25.96
N PHE A 30 -16.66 -7.35 -25.24
CA PHE A 30 -18.01 -7.86 -25.20
C PHE A 30 -18.63 -7.52 -23.85
N TYR A 31 -19.83 -6.95 -23.86
CA TYR A 31 -20.59 -6.78 -22.61
C TYR A 31 -22.07 -7.10 -22.86
N GLY A 32 -22.62 -7.95 -22.00
CA GLY A 32 -24.01 -8.39 -22.09
C GLY A 32 -24.37 -9.01 -23.44
N GLU A 33 -25.67 -8.97 -23.82
CA GLU A 33 -26.21 -9.52 -25.05
C GLU A 33 -26.14 -8.53 -26.25
N GLY A 34 -25.26 -7.54 -26.20
CA GLY A 34 -25.14 -6.50 -27.22
C GLY A 34 -24.04 -6.74 -28.26
N ASN A 35 -23.96 -5.84 -29.23
CA ASN A 35 -22.81 -5.79 -30.13
C ASN A 35 -21.57 -5.39 -29.37
N PRO A 36 -20.41 -5.99 -29.69
CA PRO A 36 -19.17 -5.61 -29.02
C PRO A 36 -18.79 -4.16 -29.35
N ILE A 37 -18.15 -3.49 -28.39
CA ILE A 37 -17.43 -2.25 -28.64
C ILE A 37 -16.04 -2.61 -29.14
N TYR A 38 -15.60 -1.98 -30.23
CA TYR A 38 -14.26 -2.17 -30.77
C TYR A 38 -13.62 -0.86 -31.21
N PHE A 39 -12.32 -0.90 -31.43
CA PHE A 39 -11.52 0.24 -31.85
C PHE A 39 -10.64 -0.13 -33.04
N VAL A 40 -10.64 0.72 -34.05
CA VAL A 40 -9.80 0.57 -35.24
C VAL A 40 -8.42 1.22 -35.05
N ASN A 41 -8.32 2.17 -34.11
CA ASN A 41 -7.12 2.96 -33.90
C ASN A 41 -6.71 2.93 -32.41
N GLU A 42 -5.47 2.55 -32.13
CA GLU A 42 -4.91 2.55 -30.76
C GLU A 42 -5.04 3.89 -30.04
N ASN A 43 -4.91 5.03 -30.74
CA ASN A 43 -5.11 6.34 -30.14
C ASN A 43 -6.54 6.53 -29.61
N ASN A 44 -7.54 5.90 -30.22
CA ASN A 44 -8.91 5.96 -29.73
C ASN A 44 -9.10 5.14 -28.47
N ILE A 45 -8.37 4.03 -28.33
CA ILE A 45 -8.34 3.25 -27.06
C ILE A 45 -7.82 4.11 -25.93
N ILE A 46 -6.67 4.75 -26.12
CA ILE A 46 -6.03 5.62 -25.10
C ILE A 46 -6.98 6.76 -24.69
N LYS A 47 -7.62 7.41 -25.68
CA LYS A 47 -8.59 8.49 -25.39
C LYS A 47 -9.83 7.98 -24.66
N TYR A 48 -10.32 6.81 -25.05
CA TYR A 48 -11.47 6.17 -24.43
C TYR A 48 -11.18 5.83 -22.96
N ASP A 49 -10.05 5.18 -22.66
CA ASP A 49 -9.63 4.83 -21.31
C ASP A 49 -9.41 6.07 -20.44
N ASP A 50 -8.83 7.13 -21.01
CA ASP A 50 -8.69 8.42 -20.34
C ASP A 50 -10.05 9.05 -20.04
N ALA A 51 -10.99 9.00 -21.00
CA ALA A 51 -12.34 9.53 -20.81
C ALA A 51 -13.12 8.75 -19.74
N ILE A 52 -13.05 7.41 -19.74
CA ILE A 52 -13.62 6.56 -18.68
C ILE A 52 -13.02 6.92 -17.31
N SER A 53 -11.69 7.05 -17.23
CA SER A 53 -11.01 7.43 -15.99
C SER A 53 -11.44 8.82 -15.50
N ARG A 54 -11.57 9.81 -16.39
CA ARG A 54 -12.07 11.16 -16.05
C ARG A 54 -13.52 11.13 -15.58
N ALA A 55 -14.38 10.34 -16.24
CA ALA A 55 -15.78 10.19 -15.83
C ALA A 55 -15.87 9.57 -14.42
N PHE A 56 -15.14 8.49 -14.16
CA PHE A 56 -15.08 7.80 -12.88
C PHE A 56 -14.57 8.71 -11.75
N ASN A 57 -13.47 9.41 -11.98
CA ASN A 57 -12.82 10.29 -10.99
C ASN A 57 -13.59 11.61 -10.76
N SER A 58 -14.64 11.89 -11.55
CA SER A 58 -15.46 13.09 -11.40
C SER A 58 -16.33 13.09 -10.14
N ASP A 59 -16.61 11.91 -9.59
CA ASP A 59 -17.39 11.74 -8.36
C ASP A 59 -16.63 10.88 -7.33
N LYS A 60 -16.21 11.53 -6.24
CA LYS A 60 -15.41 10.90 -5.19
C LYS A 60 -16.13 9.82 -4.39
N GLU A 61 -17.45 9.85 -4.36
CA GLU A 61 -18.23 8.80 -3.68
C GLU A 61 -18.26 7.53 -4.53
N ILE A 62 -18.44 7.68 -5.84
CA ILE A 62 -18.41 6.56 -6.79
C ILE A 62 -17.01 5.94 -6.82
N GLU A 63 -15.96 6.76 -6.93
CA GLU A 63 -14.55 6.31 -6.90
C GLU A 63 -14.21 5.46 -5.67
N LYS A 64 -14.75 5.86 -4.51
CA LYS A 64 -14.51 5.13 -3.25
C LYS A 64 -15.28 3.81 -3.12
N THR A 65 -16.38 3.64 -3.85
CA THR A 65 -17.33 2.55 -3.62
C THR A 65 -17.47 1.57 -4.78
N TYR A 66 -16.93 1.91 -5.96
CA TYR A 66 -16.86 1.06 -7.14
C TYR A 66 -15.41 0.92 -7.62
N THR A 67 -15.12 -0.15 -8.38
CA THR A 67 -13.91 -0.26 -9.20
C THR A 67 -14.13 0.49 -10.52
N LEU A 68 -13.03 0.95 -11.15
CA LEU A 68 -13.08 1.54 -12.49
C LEU A 68 -13.73 0.57 -13.52
N LYS A 69 -13.37 -0.72 -13.42
CA LYS A 69 -13.94 -1.76 -14.29
C LYS A 69 -15.45 -1.88 -14.12
N LYS A 70 -15.95 -2.00 -12.87
CA LYS A 70 -17.38 -2.13 -12.61
C LYS A 70 -18.16 -0.87 -13.04
N TYR A 71 -17.59 0.31 -12.80
CA TYR A 71 -18.15 1.57 -13.28
C TYR A 71 -18.27 1.58 -14.81
N HIS A 72 -17.23 1.14 -15.51
CA HIS A 72 -17.20 1.02 -16.97
C HIS A 72 -18.28 0.07 -17.47
N ASP A 73 -18.40 -1.13 -16.90
CA ASP A 73 -19.41 -2.11 -17.26
C ASP A 73 -20.84 -1.54 -17.11
N LEU A 74 -21.11 -0.88 -15.98
CA LEU A 74 -22.40 -0.25 -15.69
C LEU A 74 -22.69 0.94 -16.61
N LEU A 75 -21.66 1.72 -16.96
CA LEU A 75 -21.80 2.82 -17.92
C LEU A 75 -22.15 2.29 -19.30
N GLN A 76 -21.48 1.26 -19.77
CA GLN A 76 -21.78 0.63 -21.06
C GLN A 76 -23.19 0.04 -21.08
N GLU A 77 -23.62 -0.59 -20.00
CA GLU A 77 -24.96 -1.15 -19.87
C GLU A 77 -26.03 -0.05 -19.91
N HIS A 78 -25.84 1.02 -19.12
CA HIS A 78 -26.80 2.13 -19.04
C HIS A 78 -26.95 2.87 -20.37
N PHE A 79 -25.85 3.13 -21.08
CA PHE A 79 -25.84 3.84 -22.35
C PHE A 79 -25.82 2.93 -23.57
N ARG A 80 -26.19 1.63 -23.45
CA ARG A 80 -26.18 0.64 -24.50
C ARG A 80 -26.86 1.13 -25.79
N GLU A 81 -28.03 1.76 -25.68
CA GLU A 81 -28.74 2.29 -26.84
C GLU A 81 -27.99 3.44 -27.52
N CYS A 82 -27.34 4.32 -26.73
CA CYS A 82 -26.55 5.41 -27.29
C CYS A 82 -25.33 4.87 -28.06
N PHE A 83 -24.67 3.86 -27.55
CA PHE A 83 -23.58 3.17 -28.25
C PHE A 83 -24.07 2.53 -29.56
N SER A 84 -25.18 1.76 -29.50
CA SER A 84 -25.71 1.03 -30.68
C SER A 84 -26.21 1.97 -31.75
N LYS A 85 -26.86 3.08 -31.38
CA LYS A 85 -27.48 4.01 -32.33
C LYS A 85 -26.58 5.20 -32.70
N LYS A 86 -25.37 5.27 -32.11
CA LYS A 86 -24.44 6.41 -32.25
C LYS A 86 -25.13 7.75 -31.96
N CYS A 87 -25.93 7.80 -30.89
CA CYS A 87 -26.62 9.02 -30.48
C CYS A 87 -26.03 9.57 -29.20
N SER A 88 -26.09 10.89 -29.04
CA SER A 88 -25.60 11.56 -27.82
C SER A 88 -26.52 11.27 -26.62
N ALA A 89 -25.93 11.02 -25.47
CA ALA A 89 -26.62 10.95 -24.21
C ALA A 89 -27.19 12.34 -23.84
N LYS A 90 -28.30 12.36 -23.11
CA LYS A 90 -28.89 13.59 -22.57
C LYS A 90 -28.48 13.80 -21.11
N ASN A 91 -28.61 15.01 -20.61
CA ASN A 91 -28.28 15.33 -19.25
C ASN A 91 -29.10 14.53 -18.23
N GLU A 92 -30.36 14.24 -18.56
CA GLU A 92 -31.26 13.43 -17.73
C GLU A 92 -30.75 11.98 -17.60
N ASP A 93 -30.25 11.40 -18.68
CA ASP A 93 -29.72 10.04 -18.71
C ASP A 93 -28.45 9.93 -17.84
N VAL A 94 -27.57 10.93 -17.94
CA VAL A 94 -26.34 11.00 -17.12
C VAL A 94 -26.67 11.20 -15.64
N SER A 95 -27.64 12.05 -15.33
CA SER A 95 -28.10 12.25 -13.95
C SER A 95 -28.70 10.97 -13.36
N SER A 96 -29.56 10.30 -14.14
CA SER A 96 -30.16 9.01 -13.74
C SER A 96 -29.10 7.93 -13.50
N PHE A 97 -28.07 7.86 -14.35
CA PHE A 97 -26.95 6.93 -14.17
C PHE A 97 -26.25 7.15 -12.83
N VAL A 98 -25.87 8.41 -12.51
CA VAL A 98 -25.19 8.74 -11.25
C VAL A 98 -26.09 8.47 -10.05
N GLU A 99 -27.36 8.82 -10.13
CA GLU A 99 -28.35 8.55 -9.08
C GLU A 99 -28.51 7.05 -8.82
N ASN A 100 -28.58 6.24 -9.86
CA ASN A 100 -28.69 4.79 -9.75
C ASN A 100 -27.43 4.18 -9.05
N LEU A 101 -26.23 4.64 -9.42
CA LEU A 101 -25.00 4.21 -8.76
C LEU A 101 -24.99 4.57 -7.26
N LYS A 102 -25.48 5.75 -6.90
CA LYS A 102 -25.53 6.22 -5.52
C LYS A 102 -26.68 5.62 -4.70
N ALA A 103 -27.74 5.18 -5.36
CA ALA A 103 -28.89 4.54 -4.70
C ALA A 103 -28.54 3.13 -4.18
N GLU A 104 -27.53 2.47 -4.74
CA GLU A 104 -27.08 1.19 -4.24
C GLU A 104 -26.48 1.35 -2.83
N SER A 105 -26.93 0.51 -1.89
CA SER A 105 -26.49 0.61 -0.50
C SER A 105 -25.02 0.20 -0.34
N ILE A 106 -24.28 0.96 0.48
CA ILE A 106 -22.95 0.54 0.95
C ILE A 106 -23.12 -0.64 1.89
N LYS A 107 -22.34 -1.70 1.66
CA LYS A 107 -22.33 -2.94 2.46
C LYS A 107 -20.95 -3.14 3.05
N THR A 108 -20.90 -3.79 4.21
CA THR A 108 -19.65 -4.27 4.79
C THR A 108 -19.38 -5.68 4.27
N PHE A 109 -18.22 -5.87 3.66
CA PHE A 109 -17.73 -7.15 3.17
C PHE A 109 -16.58 -7.62 4.05
N SER A 110 -16.63 -8.86 4.52
CA SER A 110 -15.47 -9.55 5.07
C SER A 110 -14.69 -10.19 3.93
N VAL A 111 -13.48 -9.72 3.70
CA VAL A 111 -12.58 -10.25 2.66
C VAL A 111 -11.48 -11.05 3.33
N PHE A 112 -11.33 -12.30 2.90
CA PHE A 112 -10.35 -13.24 3.43
C PHE A 112 -9.28 -13.53 2.39
N ARG A 113 -8.02 -13.65 2.84
CA ARG A 113 -6.88 -14.15 2.07
C ARG A 113 -6.07 -15.14 2.90
N ASP A 114 -5.37 -16.03 2.22
CA ASP A 114 -4.36 -16.87 2.86
C ASP A 114 -3.20 -16.01 3.34
N ILE A 115 -2.69 -16.28 4.54
CA ILE A 115 -1.47 -15.67 5.05
C ILE A 115 -0.45 -16.77 5.33
N HIS A 116 0.77 -16.55 4.87
CA HIS A 116 1.86 -17.51 4.90
C HIS A 116 3.05 -17.02 5.73
N GLY A 117 3.88 -17.94 6.20
CA GLY A 117 5.12 -17.64 6.92
C GLY A 117 4.89 -17.21 8.37
N ILE A 118 3.77 -17.60 8.97
CA ILE A 118 3.40 -17.28 10.34
C ILE A 118 3.12 -18.53 11.17
N VAL A 119 3.14 -18.38 12.49
CA VAL A 119 2.59 -19.33 13.47
C VAL A 119 1.93 -18.55 14.61
N LEU A 120 0.95 -19.18 15.28
CA LEU A 120 0.29 -18.64 16.47
C LEU A 120 0.53 -19.59 17.67
N ASN A 121 0.85 -19.02 18.84
CA ASN A 121 0.98 -19.80 20.08
C ASN A 121 -0.41 -20.18 20.64
N SER A 122 -1.42 -19.35 20.36
CA SER A 122 -2.81 -19.53 20.85
C SER A 122 -3.79 -19.60 19.69
N PRO A 123 -3.79 -20.72 18.92
CA PRO A 123 -4.52 -20.80 17.67
C PRO A 123 -6.07 -20.91 17.83
N LYS A 124 -6.55 -21.13 19.04
CA LYS A 124 -8.01 -21.31 19.31
C LYS A 124 -8.81 -20.01 19.32
N ILE A 125 -8.15 -18.87 19.34
CA ILE A 125 -8.77 -17.53 19.40
C ILE A 125 -8.24 -16.72 18.23
N PRO A 126 -9.12 -16.02 17.47
CA PRO A 126 -8.65 -15.12 16.42
C PRO A 126 -7.71 -14.05 16.98
N LEU A 127 -6.58 -13.85 16.31
CA LEU A 127 -5.64 -12.79 16.66
C LEU A 127 -6.11 -11.47 16.03
N LEU A 128 -6.29 -10.45 16.88
CA LEU A 128 -6.56 -9.09 16.43
C LEU A 128 -5.26 -8.29 16.40
N LEU A 129 -4.90 -7.78 15.24
CA LEU A 129 -3.73 -6.96 15.04
C LEU A 129 -4.10 -5.68 14.27
N GLY A 130 -4.36 -4.61 15.01
CA GLY A 130 -4.98 -3.40 14.45
C GLY A 130 -6.36 -3.71 13.88
N GLY A 131 -6.59 -3.36 12.62
CA GLY A 131 -7.84 -3.65 11.90
C GLY A 131 -7.92 -5.05 11.27
N TYR A 132 -6.91 -5.89 11.45
CA TYR A 132 -6.82 -7.22 10.86
C TYR A 132 -7.22 -8.30 11.87
N THR A 133 -7.94 -9.31 11.40
CA THR A 133 -8.23 -10.52 12.17
C THR A 133 -7.55 -11.71 11.51
N ILE A 134 -6.78 -12.47 12.27
CA ILE A 134 -6.03 -13.61 11.76
C ILE A 134 -6.55 -14.87 12.45
N TYR A 135 -6.82 -15.90 11.64
CA TYR A 135 -7.38 -17.17 12.04
C TYR A 135 -6.42 -18.30 11.72
N GLU A 136 -6.24 -19.25 12.64
CA GLU A 136 -5.71 -20.57 12.31
C GLU A 136 -6.87 -21.44 11.86
N PHE A 137 -6.86 -21.82 10.58
CA PHE A 137 -8.05 -22.43 9.97
C PHE A 137 -8.43 -23.76 10.62
N ALA A 138 -7.48 -24.64 10.91
CA ALA A 138 -7.77 -25.96 11.47
C ALA A 138 -8.49 -25.90 12.82
N SER A 139 -8.06 -24.97 13.70
CA SER A 139 -8.65 -24.84 15.06
C SER A 139 -9.93 -24.01 15.09
N GLN A 140 -10.19 -23.19 14.06
CA GLN A 140 -11.29 -22.23 14.04
C GLN A 140 -12.23 -22.44 12.85
N LYS A 141 -12.14 -23.62 12.21
CA LYS A 141 -12.86 -23.95 10.99
C LYS A 141 -14.37 -23.73 11.13
N GLU A 142 -14.99 -24.28 12.17
CA GLU A 142 -16.43 -24.15 12.40
C GLU A 142 -16.84 -22.67 12.54
N PHE A 143 -16.02 -21.85 13.20
CA PHE A 143 -16.31 -20.43 13.35
C PHE A 143 -16.19 -19.70 11.99
N VAL A 144 -15.12 -19.95 11.22
CA VAL A 144 -14.95 -19.36 9.91
C VAL A 144 -16.06 -19.79 8.95
N GLU A 145 -16.38 -21.09 8.90
CA GLU A 145 -17.47 -21.61 8.08
C GLU A 145 -18.83 -21.01 8.47
N SER A 146 -19.09 -20.78 9.75
CA SER A 146 -20.34 -20.15 10.20
C SER A 146 -20.53 -18.71 9.68
N ILE A 147 -19.45 -18.00 9.38
CA ILE A 147 -19.51 -16.67 8.75
C ILE A 147 -20.08 -16.80 7.32
N PHE A 148 -19.78 -17.89 6.63
CA PHE A 148 -20.21 -18.15 5.26
C PHE A 148 -21.58 -18.88 5.21
N ASP A 149 -21.81 -19.89 6.05
CA ASP A 149 -23.02 -20.73 6.03
C ASP A 149 -24.32 -19.97 6.28
N SER A 150 -24.27 -18.85 6.98
CA SER A 150 -25.46 -18.02 7.23
C SER A 150 -26.04 -17.36 5.98
N LYS A 151 -25.38 -17.47 4.81
CA LYS A 151 -25.71 -16.68 3.62
C LYS A 151 -25.87 -17.47 2.31
N THR A 152 -25.53 -18.76 2.28
CA THR A 152 -25.57 -19.51 1.00
C THR A 152 -25.88 -20.97 1.18
N ASP A 153 -27.11 -21.39 0.81
CA ASP A 153 -27.51 -22.81 0.63
C ASP A 153 -26.80 -23.50 -0.56
N SER A 154 -25.84 -22.86 -1.24
CA SER A 154 -25.38 -23.33 -2.56
C SER A 154 -23.89 -23.14 -2.83
N PHE A 155 -23.05 -22.79 -1.88
CA PHE A 155 -21.61 -22.67 -2.13
C PHE A 155 -20.87 -23.89 -1.58
N PRO A 156 -20.17 -24.69 -2.45
CA PRO A 156 -19.17 -25.59 -1.93
C PRO A 156 -18.13 -24.76 -1.18
N PRO A 157 -17.63 -25.21 -0.03
CA PRO A 157 -16.61 -24.47 0.69
C PRO A 157 -15.47 -24.19 -0.30
N ILE A 158 -15.08 -22.91 -0.40
CA ILE A 158 -14.07 -22.38 -1.33
C ILE A 158 -12.73 -23.14 -1.20
N TRP A 159 -12.54 -23.84 -0.09
CA TRP A 159 -11.36 -24.63 0.31
C TRP A 159 -11.46 -26.14 0.06
N CYS A 160 -12.32 -26.60 -0.84
CA CYS A 160 -12.56 -28.04 -1.03
C CYS A 160 -11.30 -28.87 -1.37
N ASN A 161 -10.25 -28.28 -1.88
CA ASN A 161 -9.06 -29.01 -2.33
C ASN A 161 -7.76 -28.65 -1.58
N ASP A 162 -7.66 -27.43 -1.00
CA ASP A 162 -6.48 -26.97 -0.26
C ASP A 162 -6.94 -26.09 0.91
N ASN A 163 -7.07 -26.68 2.11
CA ASN A 163 -7.38 -25.90 3.30
C ASN A 163 -6.23 -24.92 3.58
N PRO A 164 -6.50 -23.62 3.73
CA PRO A 164 -5.48 -22.68 4.17
C PRO A 164 -5.00 -23.04 5.57
N GLU A 165 -3.75 -22.81 5.88
CA GLU A 165 -3.23 -22.97 7.24
C GLU A 165 -3.69 -21.80 8.12
N TYR A 166 -3.54 -20.58 7.59
CA TYR A 166 -3.96 -19.35 8.24
C TYR A 166 -4.72 -18.46 7.26
N LEU A 167 -5.74 -17.76 7.78
CA LEU A 167 -6.48 -16.74 7.05
C LEU A 167 -6.31 -15.38 7.71
N ILE A 168 -6.28 -14.34 6.90
CA ILE A 168 -6.37 -12.96 7.34
C ILE A 168 -7.64 -12.33 6.78
N GLU A 169 -8.39 -11.63 7.64
CA GLU A 169 -9.62 -10.92 7.29
C GLU A 169 -9.40 -9.41 7.36
N TRP A 170 -9.95 -8.71 6.37
CA TRP A 170 -10.21 -7.27 6.42
C TRP A 170 -11.68 -6.99 6.12
N LYS A 171 -12.30 -6.07 6.89
CA LYS A 171 -13.67 -5.61 6.64
C LYS A 171 -13.64 -4.34 5.82
N ALA A 172 -14.19 -4.41 4.60
CA ALA A 172 -14.25 -3.31 3.65
C ALA A 172 -15.68 -2.84 3.43
N GLU A 173 -15.88 -1.52 3.36
CA GLU A 173 -17.16 -0.90 3.02
C GLU A 173 -17.16 -0.51 1.54
N ALA A 174 -18.06 -1.09 0.77
CA ALA A 174 -18.20 -0.84 -0.66
C ALA A 174 -19.64 -1.09 -1.12
N ARG A 175 -20.01 -0.63 -2.32
CA ARG A 175 -21.27 -0.99 -2.97
C ARG A 175 -21.17 -2.32 -3.71
N HIS A 176 -19.97 -2.68 -4.17
CA HIS A 176 -19.73 -3.91 -4.91
C HIS A 176 -18.54 -4.71 -4.36
N PHE A 177 -18.63 -6.05 -4.41
CA PHE A 177 -17.62 -6.94 -3.84
C PHE A 177 -16.23 -6.76 -4.47
N GLU A 178 -16.14 -6.46 -5.77
CA GLU A 178 -14.86 -6.20 -6.44
C GLU A 178 -14.11 -5.02 -5.81
N LYS A 179 -14.84 -3.95 -5.45
CA LYS A 179 -14.25 -2.81 -4.73
C LYS A 179 -13.84 -3.16 -3.31
N ALA A 180 -14.61 -4.00 -2.66
CA ALA A 180 -14.26 -4.52 -1.33
C ALA A 180 -12.94 -5.32 -1.37
N ILE A 181 -12.73 -6.14 -2.41
CA ILE A 181 -11.48 -6.87 -2.62
C ILE A 181 -10.33 -5.89 -2.86
N GLU A 182 -10.49 -4.90 -3.73
CA GLU A 182 -9.48 -3.88 -4.02
C GLU A 182 -9.05 -3.13 -2.74
N ILE A 183 -10.02 -2.68 -1.94
CA ILE A 183 -9.75 -2.03 -0.65
C ILE A 183 -9.03 -2.99 0.31
N ALA A 184 -9.47 -4.24 0.41
CA ALA A 184 -8.85 -5.22 1.29
C ALA A 184 -7.42 -5.55 0.85
N ASP A 185 -7.16 -5.68 -0.45
CA ASP A 185 -5.83 -5.96 -0.99
C ASP A 185 -4.85 -4.82 -0.69
N GLU A 186 -5.27 -3.54 -0.79
CA GLU A 186 -4.46 -2.40 -0.34
C GLU A 186 -4.11 -2.49 1.16
N HIS A 187 -5.06 -2.94 1.99
CA HIS A 187 -4.82 -3.15 3.41
C HIS A 187 -3.92 -4.36 3.68
N PHE A 188 -4.04 -5.45 2.94
CA PHE A 188 -3.15 -6.61 3.08
C PHE A 188 -1.71 -6.28 2.66
N GLU A 189 -1.51 -5.51 1.59
CA GLU A 189 -0.18 -4.98 1.25
C GLU A 189 0.38 -4.12 2.39
N ARG A 190 -0.42 -3.22 2.93
CA ARG A 190 -0.04 -2.40 4.09
C ARG A 190 0.31 -3.26 5.31
N PHE A 191 -0.44 -4.32 5.59
CA PHE A 191 -0.13 -5.27 6.66
C PHE A 191 1.27 -5.86 6.51
N GLU A 192 1.62 -6.35 5.32
CA GLU A 192 2.94 -6.90 5.03
C GLU A 192 4.05 -5.87 5.29
N LEU A 193 3.84 -4.62 4.88
CA LEU A 193 4.81 -3.53 5.05
C LEU A 193 4.98 -3.13 6.52
N ILE A 194 3.88 -3.00 7.27
CA ILE A 194 3.90 -2.73 8.70
C ILE A 194 4.62 -3.85 9.45
N LEU A 195 4.31 -5.10 9.12
CA LEU A 195 4.93 -6.23 9.77
C LEU A 195 6.45 -6.26 9.54
N ARG A 196 6.92 -5.96 8.33
CA ARG A 196 8.36 -5.80 8.03
C ARG A 196 9.00 -4.70 8.87
N TYR A 197 8.35 -3.54 8.99
CA TYR A 197 8.81 -2.44 9.84
C TYR A 197 8.90 -2.87 11.31
N VAL A 198 7.90 -3.56 11.84
CA VAL A 198 7.84 -3.98 13.25
C VAL A 198 8.92 -5.01 13.55
N ILE A 199 9.07 -6.04 12.72
CA ILE A 199 10.09 -7.07 12.89
C ILE A 199 11.50 -6.47 12.79
N GLY A 200 11.72 -5.56 11.87
CA GLY A 200 12.88 -4.67 11.88
C GLY A 200 14.21 -5.32 11.52
N SER A 201 14.22 -6.48 10.90
CA SER A 201 15.45 -7.11 10.46
C SER A 201 15.82 -6.65 9.05
N ALA A 202 17.01 -6.05 8.89
CA ALA A 202 17.60 -5.78 7.59
C ALA A 202 18.10 -7.05 6.88
N THR A 203 18.07 -8.19 7.56
CA THR A 203 18.44 -9.50 7.02
C THR A 203 17.15 -10.29 6.81
N ASN A 204 16.95 -10.72 5.60
CA ASN A 204 15.75 -11.44 5.19
C ASN A 204 15.72 -12.87 5.74
N HIS A 205 15.61 -13.08 7.04
CA HIS A 205 15.50 -14.41 7.65
C HIS A 205 14.08 -14.97 7.69
N PHE A 206 13.09 -14.17 7.38
CA PHE A 206 11.69 -14.56 7.36
C PHE A 206 11.00 -14.05 6.10
N GLU A 207 9.97 -14.72 5.69
CA GLU A 207 9.07 -14.31 4.63
C GLU A 207 7.65 -14.50 5.14
N VAL A 208 6.94 -13.39 5.28
CA VAL A 208 5.51 -13.36 5.57
C VAL A 208 4.83 -12.65 4.43
N GLY A 209 3.74 -13.17 3.96
CA GLY A 209 3.00 -12.54 2.87
C GLY A 209 1.57 -13.02 2.78
N VAL A 210 0.76 -12.13 2.25
CA VAL A 210 -0.63 -12.35 1.84
C VAL A 210 -0.69 -12.30 0.31
N LEU A 211 -0.32 -11.16 -0.26
CA LEU A 211 -0.33 -10.93 -1.71
C LEU A 211 1.03 -11.20 -2.35
N ASN A 212 2.11 -10.94 -1.62
CA ASN A 212 3.48 -10.97 -2.13
C ASN A 212 4.29 -12.17 -1.63
N TYR A 213 3.65 -13.20 -1.07
CA TYR A 213 4.33 -14.41 -0.64
C TYR A 213 4.83 -15.20 -1.86
N GLN A 214 6.11 -15.53 -1.82
CA GLN A 214 6.76 -16.19 -2.96
C GLN A 214 6.95 -17.69 -2.78
N GLY A 215 6.87 -18.20 -1.56
CA GLY A 215 7.01 -19.60 -1.23
C GLY A 215 8.34 -20.22 -1.65
N TRP A 216 8.32 -21.54 -1.85
CA TRP A 216 9.49 -22.29 -2.36
C TRP A 216 9.76 -21.96 -3.83
N ARG A 217 10.98 -21.49 -4.12
CA ARG A 217 11.44 -21.24 -5.48
C ARG A 217 12.72 -22.00 -5.76
N GLN A 218 12.72 -22.72 -6.86
CA GLN A 218 13.92 -23.32 -7.41
C GLN A 218 14.38 -22.53 -8.64
N ARG A 219 15.59 -21.98 -8.58
CA ARG A 219 16.23 -21.35 -9.74
C ARG A 219 17.28 -22.31 -10.28
N LYS A 220 17.09 -22.75 -11.51
CA LYS A 220 18.05 -23.61 -12.23
C LYS A 220 18.88 -22.78 -13.17
N ALA A 221 20.18 -23.00 -13.20
CA ALA A 221 21.09 -22.46 -14.19
C ALA A 221 21.79 -23.59 -14.90
N TYR A 222 21.90 -23.50 -16.22
CA TYR A 222 22.69 -24.41 -17.07
C TYR A 222 23.90 -23.63 -17.56
N ILE A 223 25.09 -24.18 -17.30
CA ILE A 223 26.36 -23.50 -17.57
C ILE A 223 27.06 -24.33 -18.65
N LEU A 224 27.38 -23.68 -19.75
CA LEU A 224 28.03 -24.29 -20.90
C LEU A 224 29.31 -23.51 -21.22
N SER A 225 30.45 -24.21 -21.28
CA SER A 225 31.67 -23.70 -21.85
C SER A 225 32.20 -24.68 -22.90
N VAL A 226 33.27 -24.33 -23.60
CA VAL A 226 33.88 -25.22 -24.59
C VAL A 226 34.44 -26.54 -23.94
N GLU A 227 34.76 -26.45 -22.65
CA GLU A 227 35.42 -27.54 -21.93
C GLU A 227 34.50 -28.22 -20.89
N GLU A 228 33.38 -27.58 -20.50
CA GLU A 228 32.56 -28.04 -19.38
C GLU A 228 31.08 -27.77 -19.59
N VAL A 229 30.25 -28.75 -19.19
CA VAL A 229 28.81 -28.63 -19.05
C VAL A 229 28.47 -28.87 -17.60
N SER A 230 27.87 -27.89 -16.96
CA SER A 230 27.44 -27.93 -15.55
C SER A 230 26.03 -27.44 -15.36
N ASN A 231 25.40 -27.81 -14.26
CA ASN A 231 24.14 -27.22 -13.82
C ASN A 231 24.24 -26.83 -12.35
N SER A 232 23.52 -25.78 -12.03
CA SER A 232 23.36 -25.28 -10.66
C SER A 232 21.88 -25.11 -10.34
N SER A 233 21.50 -25.49 -9.14
CA SER A 233 20.15 -25.26 -8.64
C SER A 233 20.25 -24.58 -7.30
N THR A 234 19.66 -23.37 -7.21
CA THR A 234 19.51 -22.64 -5.96
C THR A 234 18.08 -22.74 -5.53
N THR A 235 17.85 -23.33 -4.36
CA THR A 235 16.51 -23.39 -3.75
C THR A 235 16.39 -22.26 -2.73
N HIS A 236 15.43 -21.38 -2.95
CA HIS A 236 14.99 -20.41 -1.93
C HIS A 236 13.77 -21.02 -1.27
N GLY A 237 13.92 -21.42 -0.02
CA GLY A 237 12.85 -22.05 0.75
C GLY A 237 12.22 -21.14 1.77
N PRO A 238 11.15 -21.61 2.41
CA PRO A 238 10.55 -20.88 3.51
C PRO A 238 11.60 -20.62 4.57
N ARG A 239 11.57 -19.42 5.03
CA ARG A 239 12.33 -18.95 6.18
C ARG A 239 11.56 -19.32 7.42
N GLU A 240 12.19 -19.16 8.58
CA GLU A 240 11.51 -19.43 9.84
C GLU A 240 10.19 -18.61 9.91
N PRO A 241 9.07 -19.25 10.28
CA PRO A 241 7.82 -18.55 10.44
C PRO A 241 7.88 -17.60 11.62
N ILE A 242 7.13 -16.51 11.53
CA ILE A 242 7.02 -15.52 12.60
C ILE A 242 5.85 -15.84 13.49
N ARG A 243 6.07 -15.77 14.80
CA ARG A 243 4.99 -15.81 15.80
C ARG A 243 4.30 -14.47 15.86
N LEU A 244 3.08 -14.38 15.30
CA LEU A 244 2.34 -13.13 15.22
C LEU A 244 1.70 -12.71 16.55
N ASP A 245 1.47 -13.61 17.47
CA ASP A 245 0.92 -13.35 18.80
C ASP A 245 1.99 -13.06 19.87
N GLU A 246 3.21 -12.72 19.44
CA GLU A 246 4.26 -12.29 20.35
C GLU A 246 4.03 -10.84 20.84
N PRO A 247 4.08 -10.59 22.15
CA PRO A 247 3.79 -9.27 22.72
C PRO A 247 4.66 -8.13 22.16
N TYR A 248 5.88 -8.42 21.71
CA TYR A 248 6.76 -7.38 21.17
C TYR A 248 6.22 -6.71 19.90
N LEU A 249 5.38 -7.41 19.12
CA LEU A 249 4.78 -6.89 17.88
C LEU A 249 3.77 -5.75 18.12
N VAL A 250 3.26 -5.65 19.34
CA VAL A 250 2.33 -4.60 19.78
C VAL A 250 2.87 -3.79 20.94
N ASN A 251 4.18 -3.77 21.13
CA ASN A 251 4.83 -3.10 22.27
C ASN A 251 4.63 -1.57 22.18
N GLU A 252 4.15 -0.97 23.27
CA GLU A 252 3.90 0.47 23.40
C GLU A 252 5.20 1.27 23.44
N ASP A 253 6.24 0.79 24.16
CA ASP A 253 7.53 1.47 24.28
C ASP A 253 8.27 1.62 22.95
N THR A 254 7.89 0.85 21.94
CA THR A 254 8.41 0.95 20.59
C THR A 254 7.50 1.75 19.65
N GLY A 255 6.29 2.09 20.09
CA GLY A 255 5.27 2.73 19.28
C GLY A 255 4.54 1.78 18.31
N TYR A 256 4.81 0.47 18.35
CA TYR A 256 4.19 -0.50 17.44
C TYR A 256 2.69 -0.62 17.65
N HIS A 257 2.23 -0.59 18.91
CA HIS A 257 0.81 -0.54 19.23
C HIS A 257 0.11 0.64 18.52
N THR A 258 0.73 1.81 18.52
CA THR A 258 0.19 3.01 17.85
C THR A 258 0.15 2.84 16.33
N VAL A 259 1.18 2.23 15.73
CA VAL A 259 1.20 1.95 14.28
C VAL A 259 0.05 1.03 13.88
N TRP A 260 -0.15 -0.07 14.62
CA TRP A 260 -1.30 -0.95 14.38
C TRP A 260 -2.63 -0.24 14.64
N GLY A 261 -2.72 0.58 15.68
CA GLY A 261 -3.91 1.39 16.00
C GLY A 261 -4.28 2.39 14.89
N PHE A 262 -3.32 2.85 14.07
CA PHE A 262 -3.62 3.71 12.93
C PHE A 262 -4.42 2.98 11.84
N THR A 263 -4.32 1.66 11.73
CA THR A 263 -5.07 0.87 10.75
C THR A 263 -6.57 0.79 11.07
N THR A 264 -6.96 1.04 12.32
CA THR A 264 -8.38 1.03 12.75
C THR A 264 -9.05 2.41 12.67
N LYS A 265 -8.26 3.49 12.51
CA LYS A 265 -8.80 4.84 12.51
C LYS A 265 -9.35 5.22 11.14
N THR A 266 -10.59 5.64 11.10
CA THR A 266 -11.26 6.16 9.90
C THR A 266 -10.61 7.46 9.39
N ASN A 267 -10.13 8.30 10.31
CA ASN A 267 -9.53 9.60 9.99
C ASN A 267 -8.22 9.79 10.73
N LEU A 268 -7.12 9.62 10.04
CA LEU A 268 -5.80 10.03 10.51
C LEU A 268 -5.60 11.52 10.24
N ASN A 269 -4.97 12.25 11.18
CA ASN A 269 -4.51 13.61 10.91
C ASN A 269 -3.38 13.62 9.85
N LYS A 270 -2.99 14.81 9.39
CA LYS A 270 -2.00 14.96 8.31
C LYS A 270 -0.65 14.35 8.69
N PHE A 271 -0.23 14.47 9.95
CA PHE A 271 1.05 13.96 10.39
C PHE A 271 1.02 12.44 10.59
N GLN A 272 -0.06 11.89 11.15
CA GLN A 272 -0.25 10.43 11.27
C GLN A 272 -0.22 9.73 9.90
N LYS A 273 -0.83 10.33 8.87
CA LYS A 273 -0.74 9.83 7.49
C LYS A 273 0.70 9.78 6.99
N ARG A 274 1.52 10.80 7.31
CA ARG A 274 2.95 10.81 6.95
C ARG A 274 3.73 9.74 7.68
N ILE A 275 3.46 9.53 8.97
CA ILE A 275 4.10 8.44 9.74
C ILE A 275 3.75 7.08 9.16
N MET A 276 2.47 6.83 8.84
CA MET A 276 2.07 5.57 8.19
C MET A 276 2.77 5.37 6.85
N LEU A 277 2.80 6.39 6.01
CA LEU A 277 3.50 6.32 4.73
C LEU A 277 5.01 6.09 4.90
N ALA A 278 5.63 6.70 5.91
CA ALA A 278 7.04 6.43 6.23
C ALA A 278 7.28 4.99 6.71
N VAL A 279 6.38 4.43 7.52
CA VAL A 279 6.39 3.01 7.92
C VAL A 279 6.30 2.09 6.69
N GLU A 280 5.39 2.37 5.76
CA GLU A 280 5.23 1.63 4.51
C GLU A 280 6.51 1.69 3.65
N TRP A 281 7.13 2.87 3.50
CA TRP A 281 8.40 3.01 2.79
C TRP A 281 9.56 2.25 3.43
N ILE A 282 9.61 2.19 4.77
CA ILE A 282 10.59 1.35 5.49
C ILE A 282 10.31 -0.12 5.20
N GLY A 283 9.06 -0.57 5.24
CA GLY A 283 8.66 -1.93 4.89
C GLY A 283 9.07 -2.29 3.45
N GLN A 284 8.83 -1.40 2.49
CA GLN A 284 9.27 -1.55 1.10
C GLN A 284 10.78 -1.57 0.96
N SER A 285 11.50 -0.74 1.73
CA SER A 285 12.96 -0.75 1.78
C SER A 285 13.50 -2.11 2.21
N MET A 286 12.90 -2.70 3.23
CA MET A 286 13.32 -4.00 3.77
C MET A 286 12.97 -5.16 2.85
N ALA A 287 11.96 -5.02 2.01
CA ALA A 287 11.56 -6.00 1.00
C ALA A 287 12.42 -5.93 -0.28
N ASP A 288 13.13 -4.83 -0.51
CA ASP A 288 13.83 -4.60 -1.76
C ASP A 288 15.13 -5.40 -1.86
N PRO A 289 15.30 -6.26 -2.88
CA PRO A 289 16.51 -7.04 -3.05
C PRO A 289 17.71 -6.21 -3.53
N SER A 290 17.51 -5.00 -4.00
CA SER A 290 18.55 -4.08 -4.49
C SER A 290 19.02 -3.14 -3.39
N PRO A 291 20.25 -3.24 -2.86
CA PRO A 291 20.74 -2.37 -1.79
C PRO A 291 20.64 -0.86 -2.09
N PRO A 292 20.95 -0.36 -3.31
CA PRO A 292 20.76 1.06 -3.61
C PRO A 292 19.29 1.49 -3.58
N SER A 293 18.38 0.67 -4.12
CA SER A 293 16.95 0.94 -4.09
C SER A 293 16.40 0.91 -2.67
N ALA A 294 16.78 -0.10 -1.87
CA ALA A 294 16.44 -0.19 -0.46
C ALA A 294 16.89 1.05 0.33
N PHE A 295 18.12 1.50 0.10
CA PHE A 295 18.67 2.70 0.74
C PHE A 295 17.88 3.97 0.38
N ILE A 296 17.51 4.15 -0.90
CA ILE A 296 16.69 5.29 -1.35
C ILE A 296 15.32 5.26 -0.66
N LYS A 297 14.67 4.11 -0.60
CA LYS A 297 13.36 3.96 0.04
C LYS A 297 13.41 4.33 1.53
N ALA A 298 14.45 3.91 2.25
CA ALA A 298 14.66 4.31 3.65
C ALA A 298 14.90 5.83 3.80
N ALA A 299 15.61 6.45 2.86
CA ALA A 299 15.78 7.91 2.85
C ALA A 299 14.46 8.64 2.57
N ILE A 300 13.65 8.15 1.62
CA ILE A 300 12.31 8.71 1.31
C ILE A 300 11.41 8.67 2.55
N ALA A 301 11.47 7.63 3.38
CA ALA A 301 10.71 7.58 4.62
C ALA A 301 11.01 8.78 5.54
N LEU A 302 12.27 9.17 5.68
CA LEU A 302 12.66 10.37 6.43
C LEU A 302 12.23 11.66 5.73
N GLU A 303 12.37 11.72 4.40
CA GLU A 303 11.92 12.88 3.62
C GLU A 303 10.41 13.12 3.81
N ILE A 304 9.59 12.08 3.81
CA ILE A 304 8.14 12.16 4.05
C ILE A 304 7.83 12.76 5.43
N ILE A 305 8.56 12.39 6.47
CA ILE A 305 8.33 12.91 7.82
C ILE A 305 8.67 14.41 7.90
N PHE A 306 9.77 14.84 7.28
CA PHE A 306 10.36 16.15 7.53
C PHE A 306 10.17 17.18 6.39
N THR A 307 9.75 16.78 5.19
CA THR A 307 9.61 17.76 4.10
C THR A 307 8.43 18.67 4.35
N HIS A 308 8.71 19.96 4.45
CA HIS A 308 7.73 21.03 4.56
C HIS A 308 7.41 21.61 3.20
N SER A 309 6.16 21.86 2.94
CA SER A 309 5.48 22.34 1.75
C SER A 309 6.28 22.87 0.53
N GLU A 310 5.69 22.64 -0.63
CA GLU A 310 6.15 22.87 -2.00
C GLU A 310 6.37 24.35 -2.41
N ASN A 311 6.12 25.35 -1.55
CA ASN A 311 6.04 26.77 -1.94
C ASN A 311 7.13 27.68 -1.38
N ALA A 312 8.18 27.16 -0.73
CA ALA A 312 9.25 28.03 -0.23
C ALA A 312 10.25 28.39 -1.33
N ILE A 313 10.33 29.67 -1.67
CA ILE A 313 11.24 30.24 -2.70
C ILE A 313 12.72 30.05 -2.35
N ILE A 314 13.05 29.87 -1.07
CA ILE A 314 14.41 29.57 -0.60
C ILE A 314 14.28 28.46 0.45
N THR A 315 14.52 27.22 0.05
CA THR A 315 14.62 26.08 0.97
C THR A 315 16.08 25.92 1.41
N PRO A 316 16.36 25.82 2.72
CA PRO A 316 17.60 25.19 3.19
C PRO A 316 17.71 23.86 2.48
N SER A 317 18.93 23.40 2.14
CA SER A 317 19.03 22.11 1.46
C SER A 317 18.26 21.09 2.29
N ILE A 318 17.41 20.29 1.65
CA ILE A 318 16.59 19.23 2.30
C ILE A 318 17.45 18.40 3.26
N MET A 319 18.69 18.15 2.88
CA MET A 319 19.69 17.47 3.69
C MET A 319 19.93 18.17 5.05
N ASN A 320 20.10 19.50 5.07
CA ASN A 320 20.36 20.23 6.31
C ASN A 320 19.12 20.21 7.23
N GLN A 321 17.94 20.40 6.64
CA GLN A 321 16.68 20.37 7.38
C GLN A 321 16.43 19.01 8.03
N ILE A 322 16.60 17.91 7.29
CA ILE A 322 16.41 16.57 7.80
C ILE A 322 17.47 16.22 8.85
N SER A 323 18.75 16.52 8.58
CA SER A 323 19.83 16.18 9.51
C SER A 323 19.73 16.91 10.85
N GLU A 324 19.37 18.20 10.83
CA GLU A 324 19.13 18.98 12.05
C GLU A 324 17.91 18.44 12.81
N SER A 325 16.79 18.18 12.12
CA SER A 325 15.58 17.65 12.75
C SER A 325 15.80 16.30 13.44
N ILE A 326 16.50 15.39 12.77
CA ILE A 326 16.84 14.08 13.35
C ILE A 326 17.75 14.24 14.56
N ALA A 327 18.75 15.13 14.48
CA ALA A 327 19.66 15.40 15.59
C ALA A 327 18.93 15.96 16.83
N LEU A 328 17.95 16.85 16.63
CA LEU A 328 17.11 17.39 17.70
C LEU A 328 16.16 16.36 18.32
N ILE A 329 15.66 15.41 17.51
CA ILE A 329 14.76 14.36 18.01
C ILE A 329 15.51 13.29 18.79
N LEU A 330 16.68 12.85 18.31
CA LEU A 330 17.38 11.70 18.84
C LEU A 330 18.47 12.06 19.84
N GLY A 331 19.12 13.23 19.69
CA GLY A 331 20.26 13.62 20.53
C GLY A 331 19.85 14.25 21.85
N SER A 332 20.39 13.73 22.94
CA SER A 332 20.16 14.21 24.32
C SER A 332 21.11 15.35 24.73
N SER A 333 22.28 15.45 24.08
CA SER A 333 23.28 16.47 24.32
C SER A 333 23.71 17.18 23.04
N VAL A 334 24.38 18.31 23.15
CA VAL A 334 24.90 19.05 21.98
C VAL A 334 25.88 18.18 21.18
N ASP A 335 26.78 17.47 21.86
CA ASP A 335 27.77 16.61 21.21
C ASP A 335 27.13 15.45 20.46
N GLU A 336 26.10 14.81 21.05
CA GLU A 336 25.32 13.78 20.35
C GLU A 336 24.60 14.34 19.14
N ARG A 337 23.96 15.51 19.24
CA ARG A 337 23.29 16.18 18.13
C ARG A 337 24.24 16.45 16.97
N LEU A 338 25.42 17.00 17.26
CA LEU A 338 26.45 17.27 16.23
C LEU A 338 26.92 15.97 15.54
N LYS A 339 27.10 14.90 16.32
CA LYS A 339 27.50 13.58 15.79
C LYS A 339 26.40 12.99 14.90
N ILE A 340 25.14 13.00 15.34
CA ILE A 340 24.00 12.50 14.58
C ILE A 340 23.82 13.32 13.29
N GLU A 341 23.88 14.65 13.38
CA GLU A 341 23.75 15.54 12.23
C GLU A 341 24.82 15.24 11.17
N SER A 342 26.08 15.09 11.58
CA SER A 342 27.20 14.74 10.69
C SER A 342 26.98 13.38 10.02
N GLN A 343 26.50 12.37 10.78
CA GLN A 343 26.22 11.04 10.27
C GLN A 343 25.10 11.05 9.23
N VAL A 344 24.00 11.75 9.52
CA VAL A 344 22.86 11.88 8.59
C VAL A 344 23.29 12.59 7.31
N LYS A 345 24.06 13.68 7.40
CA LYS A 345 24.61 14.39 6.21
C LYS A 345 25.45 13.46 5.33
N LYS A 346 26.28 12.59 5.94
CA LYS A 346 27.05 11.58 5.19
C LYS A 346 26.13 10.62 4.43
N LEU A 347 25.09 10.10 5.08
CA LEU A 347 24.12 9.18 4.46
C LEU A 347 23.35 9.86 3.32
N TYR A 348 22.93 11.11 3.50
CA TYR A 348 22.23 11.86 2.44
C TYR A 348 23.15 12.22 1.27
N SER A 349 24.46 12.40 1.50
CA SER A 349 25.44 12.50 0.41
C SER A 349 25.51 11.22 -0.43
N LEU A 350 25.41 10.04 0.20
CA LEU A 350 25.31 8.77 -0.53
C LEU A 350 24.01 8.67 -1.33
N ARG A 351 22.87 9.04 -0.73
CA ARG A 351 21.56 9.11 -1.43
C ARG A 351 21.65 9.97 -2.69
N SER A 352 22.28 11.15 -2.59
CA SER A 352 22.47 12.04 -3.72
C SER A 352 23.31 11.40 -4.82
N LYS A 353 24.40 10.72 -4.47
CA LYS A 353 25.24 10.00 -5.44
C LYS A 353 24.50 8.87 -6.15
N ILE A 354 23.64 8.09 -5.44
CA ILE A 354 22.83 7.04 -6.05
C ILE A 354 21.93 7.65 -7.12
N VAL A 355 21.18 8.70 -6.77
CA VAL A 355 20.16 9.29 -7.64
C VAL A 355 20.77 10.01 -8.85
N HIS A 356 21.85 10.77 -8.65
CA HIS A 356 22.41 11.61 -9.70
C HIS A 356 23.53 10.97 -10.51
N SER A 357 24.28 10.05 -9.92
CA SER A 357 25.44 9.43 -10.57
C SER A 357 25.25 7.92 -10.82
N GLY A 358 24.10 7.34 -10.45
CA GLY A 358 23.86 5.91 -10.59
C GLY A 358 24.81 5.05 -9.75
N ASN A 359 25.42 5.61 -8.69
CA ASN A 359 26.34 4.86 -7.84
C ASN A 359 25.59 3.69 -7.18
N LYS A 360 26.14 2.49 -7.31
CA LYS A 360 25.59 1.26 -6.73
C LYS A 360 26.35 0.78 -5.47
N ASP A 361 27.42 1.46 -5.09
CA ASP A 361 28.29 1.06 -3.99
C ASP A 361 27.73 1.58 -2.66
N ILE A 362 26.80 0.84 -2.11
CA ILE A 362 26.24 1.07 -0.78
C ILE A 362 26.68 -0.07 0.12
N SER A 363 27.37 0.29 1.22
CA SER A 363 27.72 -0.71 2.22
C SER A 363 26.48 -1.16 3.00
N GLN A 364 26.47 -2.43 3.39
CA GLN A 364 25.42 -2.96 4.29
C GLN A 364 25.35 -2.18 5.61
N GLY A 365 26.50 -1.65 6.08
CA GLY A 365 26.57 -0.84 7.28
C GLY A 365 25.87 0.52 7.11
N ASP A 366 26.05 1.21 5.99
CA ASP A 366 25.39 2.48 5.73
C ASP A 366 23.87 2.30 5.61
N TYR A 367 23.42 1.26 4.92
CA TYR A 367 21.99 0.92 4.84
C TYR A 367 21.39 0.62 6.22
N LYS A 368 22.02 -0.26 7.00
CA LYS A 368 21.58 -0.60 8.35
C LYS A 368 21.50 0.64 9.24
N THR A 369 22.51 1.52 9.17
CA THR A 369 22.53 2.76 9.93
C THR A 369 21.36 3.70 9.57
N LEU A 370 21.09 3.87 8.27
CA LEU A 370 19.97 4.70 7.82
C LEU A 370 18.62 4.14 8.28
N LEU A 371 18.45 2.81 8.16
CA LEU A 371 17.25 2.12 8.60
C LEU A 371 17.02 2.26 10.12
N GLU A 372 18.08 2.09 10.93
CA GLU A 372 18.02 2.26 12.38
C GLU A 372 17.68 3.71 12.78
N ILE A 373 18.24 4.70 12.10
CA ILE A 373 17.90 6.11 12.30
C ILE A 373 16.42 6.34 12.00
N ALA A 374 15.93 5.89 10.84
CA ALA A 374 14.54 6.09 10.44
C ALA A 374 13.55 5.46 11.44
N ARG A 375 13.83 4.23 11.88
CA ARG A 375 13.01 3.55 12.90
C ARG A 375 13.07 4.23 14.25
N SER A 376 14.25 4.70 14.67
CA SER A 376 14.43 5.43 15.94
C SER A 376 13.68 6.76 15.95
N VAL A 377 13.65 7.47 14.82
CA VAL A 377 12.88 8.71 14.66
C VAL A 377 11.38 8.43 14.82
N ILE A 378 10.85 7.44 14.10
CA ILE A 378 9.42 7.09 14.19
C ILE A 378 9.08 6.65 15.60
N LYS A 379 9.88 5.75 16.21
CA LYS A 379 9.73 5.34 17.59
C LYS A 379 9.63 6.56 18.51
N LYS A 380 10.59 7.48 18.42
CA LYS A 380 10.65 8.66 19.31
C LYS A 380 9.45 9.59 19.10
N ILE A 381 8.98 9.74 17.87
CA ILE A 381 7.77 10.53 17.57
C ILE A 381 6.54 9.88 18.21
N LEU A 382 6.38 8.57 18.12
CA LEU A 382 5.20 7.86 18.60
C LEU A 382 5.16 7.68 20.13
N THR A 383 6.34 7.64 20.79
CA THR A 383 6.45 7.34 22.23
C THR A 383 6.74 8.57 23.10
N SER A 384 6.97 9.75 22.53
CA SER A 384 7.23 10.97 23.29
C SER A 384 5.96 11.78 23.47
N ASP A 385 5.63 12.16 24.71
CA ASP A 385 4.47 13.00 25.04
C ASP A 385 4.47 14.34 24.31
N LYS A 386 5.65 14.87 24.00
CA LYS A 386 5.80 16.13 23.25
C LYS A 386 5.53 15.99 21.75
N LEU A 387 5.71 14.81 21.18
CA LEU A 387 5.65 14.58 19.74
C LEU A 387 4.45 13.75 19.28
N ASN A 388 3.87 12.91 20.13
CA ASN A 388 2.76 12.05 19.77
C ASN A 388 1.44 12.81 19.48
N SER A 389 1.34 14.06 19.95
CA SER A 389 0.21 14.96 19.75
C SER A 389 0.34 15.89 18.53
N VAL A 390 1.37 15.73 17.72
CA VAL A 390 1.61 16.55 16.53
C VAL A 390 0.58 16.23 15.43
N ASP A 391 -0.07 17.27 14.91
CA ASP A 391 -1.08 17.14 13.85
C ASP A 391 -0.55 17.44 12.43
N SER A 392 0.53 18.23 12.37
CA SER A 392 1.13 18.69 11.11
C SER A 392 2.66 18.76 11.19
N VAL A 393 3.32 18.86 10.05
CA VAL A 393 4.78 19.07 9.98
C VAL A 393 5.17 20.42 10.56
N GLU A 394 4.31 21.42 10.42
CA GLU A 394 4.44 22.77 10.99
C GLU A 394 4.50 22.75 12.51
N ASP A 395 3.64 21.94 13.13
CA ASP A 395 3.65 21.75 14.59
C ASP A 395 4.94 21.08 15.04
N LEU A 396 5.39 20.05 14.31
CA LEU A 396 6.68 19.40 14.57
C LEU A 396 7.82 20.43 14.58
N TYR A 397 7.92 21.26 13.53
CA TYR A 397 8.96 22.28 13.44
C TYR A 397 8.86 23.33 14.53
N THR A 398 7.67 23.68 14.98
CA THR A 398 7.47 24.60 16.11
C THR A 398 8.04 24.00 17.38
N ILE A 399 7.84 22.70 17.62
CA ILE A 399 8.41 21.99 18.77
C ILE A 399 9.95 21.90 18.66
N LEU A 400 10.46 21.48 17.49
CA LEU A 400 11.89 21.36 17.24
C LEU A 400 12.63 22.71 17.42
N LYS A 401 12.02 23.81 16.98
CA LYS A 401 12.55 25.15 17.18
C LYS A 401 12.66 25.50 18.67
N LYS A 402 11.66 25.19 19.48
CA LYS A 402 11.71 25.38 20.94
C LYS A 402 12.85 24.58 21.56
N ILE A 403 12.97 23.28 21.18
CA ILE A 403 14.05 22.40 21.68
C ILE A 403 15.43 22.95 21.29
N LYS A 404 15.57 23.45 20.08
CA LYS A 404 16.83 24.03 19.59
C LYS A 404 17.30 25.21 20.46
N TYR A 405 16.37 26.09 20.86
CA TYR A 405 16.71 27.27 21.65
C TYR A 405 16.72 27.07 23.15
N SER A 406 15.98 26.09 23.67
CA SER A 406 15.99 25.77 25.11
C SER A 406 17.17 24.87 25.52
N GLY A 407 17.75 24.15 24.56
CA GLY A 407 18.77 23.13 24.82
C GLY A 407 18.20 21.82 25.44
N ASP A 408 16.88 21.73 25.62
CA ASP A 408 16.25 20.57 26.22
C ASP A 408 16.37 19.31 25.36
N ALA A 409 16.37 18.15 26.00
CA ALA A 409 16.19 16.87 25.31
C ALA A 409 14.71 16.46 25.27
N ILE A 410 14.34 15.67 24.26
CA ILE A 410 13.03 15.03 24.20
C ILE A 410 13.07 13.81 25.13
N SER A 411 12.40 13.90 26.30
CA SER A 411 12.23 12.76 27.19
C SER A 411 11.33 11.69 26.56
N GLN A 412 11.57 10.42 26.90
CA GLN A 412 10.56 9.38 26.73
C GLN A 412 9.53 9.51 27.84
N SER A 413 8.26 9.14 27.58
CA SER A 413 7.28 8.92 28.63
C SER A 413 7.87 7.90 29.60
N ALA A 414 7.96 8.27 30.88
CA ALA A 414 8.23 7.28 31.90
C ALA A 414 7.02 6.34 31.89
N GLY A 415 7.19 5.09 31.44
CA GLY A 415 6.15 4.08 31.55
C GLY A 415 5.77 3.96 33.03
N LEU A 416 4.49 4.19 33.33
CA LEU A 416 3.87 3.92 34.61
C LEU A 416 3.59 2.43 34.74
#